data_9d2cbbbab88b382089078dbb34523bcf
#
_entry.id   9d2cbbbab88b382089078dbb34523bcf
#
_cell.length_a   1.000
_cell.length_b   1.000
_cell.length_c   1.000
_cell.angle_alpha   90.00
_cell.angle_beta   90.00
_cell.angle_gamma   90.00
#
_symmetry.space_group_name_H-M   'P 1'
#
loop_
_entity.id
_entity.type
_entity.pdbx_description
1 polymer ?
#
loop_
_entity_poly.entity_id
_entity_poly.type
_entity_poly.pdbx_seq_one_letter_code
_entity_poly.pdbx_strand_id
1 'polypeptide(L)'
;MPRVDAIGVSSAGIYVDNRAMVASLFLKVPRDLFDQKVKDIYIRAAKELGDIPLEVANDGDVTALAGAMSLEENRVLGIAMGTSEAAGYVDTDGTITGWLNELAFAPVDLQDDAMVDEWSGDKGCGVKYFSQDSVIKLAPRAGIALDESLSPAEKLKVVQKEMEEGRESARDIYRSIGVYLGHALAYYAMYYSIAHVLLLGRVMSGEGGDLVIAEARRVLDEEYPEYAAMELHLPDEKIRRVGQSVAAASLPQID
;
A
#
# COMPACT_ATOMS: atom_id res chain seq x y z
N MET A 1 9.79 29.08 -19.73
CA MET A 1 9.40 27.98 -18.84
C MET A 1 10.66 27.39 -18.24
N PRO A 2 10.66 26.91 -16.99
CA PRO A 2 11.78 26.13 -16.52
C PRO A 2 11.94 24.90 -17.42
N ARG A 3 13.17 24.50 -17.68
CA ARG A 3 13.50 23.31 -18.47
C ARG A 3 13.03 22.07 -17.69
N VAL A 4 12.47 21.09 -18.37
CA VAL A 4 12.19 19.75 -17.82
C VAL A 4 13.27 18.82 -18.33
N ASP A 5 14.02 18.20 -17.45
CA ASP A 5 15.15 17.35 -17.81
C ASP A 5 14.77 15.86 -17.85
N ALA A 6 13.76 15.43 -17.07
CA ALA A 6 13.25 14.07 -17.05
C ALA A 6 11.83 14.01 -16.49
N ILE A 7 11.13 12.89 -16.66
CA ILE A 7 9.78 12.64 -16.13
C ILE A 7 9.79 11.34 -15.34
N GLY A 8 9.51 11.40 -14.04
CA GLY A 8 9.18 10.26 -13.21
C GLY A 8 7.68 10.20 -12.97
N VAL A 9 7.07 9.04 -13.12
CA VAL A 9 5.62 8.83 -12.96
C VAL A 9 5.36 7.76 -11.90
N SER A 10 4.56 8.12 -10.90
CA SER A 10 3.94 7.18 -9.95
C SER A 10 2.49 6.96 -10.37
N SER A 11 2.11 5.73 -10.69
CA SER A 11 0.75 5.43 -11.15
C SER A 11 0.33 4.02 -10.79
N ALA A 12 -0.94 3.87 -10.37
CA ALA A 12 -1.51 2.55 -10.08
C ALA A 12 -1.58 1.68 -11.33
N GLY A 13 -1.03 0.47 -11.26
CA GLY A 13 -1.04 -0.50 -12.36
C GLY A 13 0.29 -1.21 -12.57
N ILE A 14 0.30 -2.06 -13.59
CA ILE A 14 1.48 -2.81 -14.04
C ILE A 14 2.07 -2.12 -15.25
N TYR A 15 3.34 -1.78 -15.17
CA TYR A 15 4.10 -1.09 -16.21
C TYR A 15 5.30 -1.95 -16.65
N VAL A 16 5.52 -2.05 -17.96
CA VAL A 16 6.67 -2.72 -18.54
C VAL A 16 7.25 -1.82 -19.63
N ASP A 17 8.53 -1.48 -19.54
CA ASP A 17 9.21 -0.55 -20.46
C ASP A 17 8.40 0.75 -20.62
N ASN A 18 7.96 1.33 -19.52
CA ASN A 18 7.16 2.56 -19.44
C ASN A 18 5.77 2.48 -20.13
N ARG A 19 5.30 1.26 -20.46
CA ARG A 19 3.99 1.01 -21.05
C ARG A 19 3.01 0.50 -20.02
N ALA A 20 1.79 1.04 -20.07
CA ALA A 20 0.70 0.51 -19.26
C ALA A 20 0.25 -0.86 -19.79
N MET A 21 0.40 -1.90 -18.97
CA MET A 21 -0.08 -3.25 -19.27
C MET A 21 -1.49 -3.46 -18.71
N VAL A 22 -1.67 -3.18 -17.42
CA VAL A 22 -2.95 -3.15 -16.71
C VAL A 22 -2.90 -1.95 -15.76
N ALA A 23 -3.96 -1.15 -15.74
CA ALA A 23 -4.07 -0.05 -14.79
C ALA A 23 -5.54 0.20 -14.43
N SER A 24 -5.83 0.29 -13.13
CA SER A 24 -7.18 0.48 -12.59
C SER A 24 -7.85 1.75 -13.11
N LEU A 25 -7.08 2.80 -13.38
CA LEU A 25 -7.55 4.06 -13.99
C LEU A 25 -8.22 3.85 -15.35
N PHE A 26 -7.87 2.80 -16.08
CA PHE A 26 -8.28 2.57 -17.46
C PHE A 26 -9.17 1.34 -17.66
N LEU A 27 -9.66 0.69 -16.59
CA LEU A 27 -10.50 -0.52 -16.68
C LEU A 27 -11.76 -0.34 -17.53
N LYS A 28 -12.30 0.89 -17.61
CA LYS A 28 -13.48 1.20 -18.41
C LYS A 28 -13.17 1.50 -19.89
N VAL A 29 -11.89 1.53 -20.28
CA VAL A 29 -11.49 1.79 -21.66
C VAL A 29 -11.57 0.47 -22.44
N PRO A 30 -12.31 0.41 -23.56
CA PRO A 30 -12.34 -0.76 -24.42
C PRO A 30 -10.93 -1.17 -24.87
N ARG A 31 -10.68 -2.48 -25.01
CA ARG A 31 -9.33 -3.01 -25.24
C ARG A 31 -8.65 -2.46 -26.49
N ASP A 32 -9.38 -2.28 -27.57
CA ASP A 32 -8.87 -1.71 -28.82
C ASP A 32 -8.45 -0.24 -28.65
N LEU A 33 -9.19 0.54 -27.86
CA LEU A 33 -8.83 1.91 -27.52
C LEU A 33 -7.68 1.96 -26.50
N PHE A 34 -7.64 1.00 -25.58
CA PHE A 34 -6.52 0.89 -24.64
C PHE A 34 -5.21 0.70 -25.40
N ASP A 35 -5.14 -0.25 -26.32
CA ASP A 35 -3.93 -0.53 -27.09
C ASP A 35 -3.50 0.66 -27.97
N GLN A 36 -4.46 1.43 -28.49
CA GLN A 36 -4.18 2.59 -29.37
C GLN A 36 -3.87 3.89 -28.59
N LYS A 37 -4.52 4.12 -27.45
CA LYS A 37 -4.53 5.43 -26.79
C LYS A 37 -3.87 5.43 -25.42
N VAL A 38 -3.90 4.31 -24.69
CA VAL A 38 -3.47 4.24 -23.29
C VAL A 38 -2.11 3.58 -23.13
N LYS A 39 -1.86 2.46 -23.80
CA LYS A 39 -0.66 1.65 -23.61
C LYS A 39 0.64 2.49 -23.59
N ASP A 40 0.79 3.42 -24.53
CA ASP A 40 1.98 4.26 -24.68
C ASP A 40 1.76 5.72 -24.23
N ILE A 41 0.77 5.98 -23.35
CA ILE A 41 0.36 7.34 -23.00
C ILE A 41 1.51 8.19 -22.43
N TYR A 42 2.30 7.63 -21.52
CA TYR A 42 3.42 8.32 -20.87
C TYR A 42 4.59 8.53 -21.85
N ILE A 43 4.89 7.53 -22.68
CA ILE A 43 5.92 7.63 -23.73
C ILE A 43 5.58 8.75 -24.72
N ARG A 44 4.31 8.85 -25.13
CA ARG A 44 3.88 9.94 -26.02
C ARG A 44 3.98 11.31 -25.35
N ALA A 45 3.60 11.40 -24.07
CA ALA A 45 3.74 12.66 -23.32
C ALA A 45 5.22 13.10 -23.21
N ALA A 46 6.15 12.17 -22.94
CA ALA A 46 7.58 12.46 -22.90
C ALA A 46 8.10 12.97 -24.26
N LYS A 47 7.66 12.36 -25.37
CA LYS A 47 8.03 12.79 -26.72
C LYS A 47 7.54 14.20 -27.05
N GLU A 48 6.31 14.54 -26.66
CA GLU A 48 5.76 15.89 -26.85
C GLU A 48 6.51 16.96 -26.06
N LEU A 49 7.14 16.57 -24.94
CA LEU A 49 7.93 17.47 -24.10
C LEU A 49 9.40 17.58 -24.51
N GLY A 50 9.81 16.90 -25.60
CA GLY A 50 11.17 16.99 -26.14
C GLY A 50 11.95 15.68 -26.11
N ASP A 51 11.26 14.54 -26.05
CA ASP A 51 11.85 13.19 -26.01
C ASP A 51 12.84 13.02 -24.82
N ILE A 52 12.42 13.52 -23.68
CA ILE A 52 13.19 13.52 -22.45
C ILE A 52 13.10 12.15 -21.74
N PRO A 53 14.08 11.78 -20.90
CA PRO A 53 14.06 10.55 -20.12
C PRO A 53 12.75 10.38 -19.34
N LEU A 54 12.19 9.17 -19.36
CA LEU A 54 10.95 8.82 -18.70
C LEU A 54 11.14 7.53 -17.90
N GLU A 55 10.62 7.51 -16.67
CA GLU A 55 10.45 6.28 -15.89
C GLU A 55 9.07 6.23 -15.27
N VAL A 56 8.36 5.12 -15.46
CA VAL A 56 7.01 4.89 -14.91
C VAL A 56 7.05 3.68 -13.99
N ALA A 57 6.68 3.89 -12.72
CA ALA A 57 6.62 2.82 -11.73
C ALA A 57 5.23 2.74 -11.06
N ASN A 58 4.95 1.57 -10.48
CA ASN A 58 3.76 1.35 -9.66
C ASN A 58 3.78 2.29 -8.45
N ASP A 59 2.61 2.79 -8.05
CA ASP A 59 2.48 3.73 -6.93
C ASP A 59 2.84 3.11 -5.57
N GLY A 60 2.66 1.80 -5.39
CA GLY A 60 3.14 1.06 -4.22
C GLY A 60 4.67 1.07 -4.14
N ASP A 61 5.36 0.76 -5.25
CA ASP A 61 6.83 0.78 -5.33
C ASP A 61 7.39 2.18 -5.09
N VAL A 62 6.78 3.20 -5.69
CA VAL A 62 7.19 4.60 -5.48
C VAL A 62 6.97 5.02 -4.03
N THR A 63 5.93 4.49 -3.38
CA THR A 63 5.68 4.73 -1.95
C THR A 63 6.76 4.09 -1.08
N ALA A 64 7.15 2.85 -1.37
CA ALA A 64 8.26 2.18 -0.67
C ALA A 64 9.58 2.94 -0.87
N LEU A 65 9.86 3.43 -2.09
CA LEU A 65 11.03 4.24 -2.39
C LEU A 65 11.02 5.57 -1.61
N ALA A 66 9.87 6.24 -1.52
CA ALA A 66 9.73 7.45 -0.70
C ALA A 66 10.03 7.17 0.78
N GLY A 67 9.60 6.01 1.28
CA GLY A 67 9.93 5.53 2.61
C GLY A 67 11.42 5.31 2.81
N ALA A 68 12.06 4.58 1.91
CA ALA A 68 13.49 4.30 1.92
C ALA A 68 14.32 5.60 1.91
N MET A 69 13.97 6.56 1.05
CA MET A 69 14.61 7.86 0.98
C MET A 69 14.45 8.69 2.27
N SER A 70 13.31 8.57 2.93
CA SER A 70 13.06 9.33 4.17
C SER A 70 13.71 8.70 5.40
N LEU A 71 13.76 7.38 5.44
CA LEU A 71 14.42 6.63 6.51
C LEU A 71 15.95 6.63 6.33
N GLU A 72 16.43 6.94 5.11
CA GLU A 72 17.83 6.76 4.67
C GLU A 72 18.28 5.30 4.82
N GLU A 73 17.35 4.36 4.57
CA GLU A 73 17.52 2.93 4.77
C GLU A 73 17.06 2.13 3.54
N ASN A 74 17.62 0.93 3.38
CA ASN A 74 17.27 -0.05 2.36
C ASN A 74 16.42 -1.18 2.96
N ARG A 75 16.00 -2.15 2.15
CA ARG A 75 15.17 -3.29 2.56
C ARG A 75 13.83 -2.83 3.18
N VAL A 76 13.19 -1.89 2.51
CA VAL A 76 11.93 -1.26 2.96
C VAL A 76 10.75 -1.88 2.24
N LEU A 77 9.83 -2.48 2.98
CA LEU A 77 8.51 -2.88 2.50
C LEU A 77 7.52 -1.77 2.82
N GLY A 78 6.92 -1.16 1.81
CA GLY A 78 5.83 -0.20 1.97
C GLY A 78 4.48 -0.90 1.83
N ILE A 79 3.55 -0.69 2.77
CA ILE A 79 2.17 -1.19 2.70
C ILE A 79 1.21 -0.03 2.92
N ALA A 80 0.41 0.28 1.92
CA ALA A 80 -0.62 1.31 1.98
C ALA A 80 -1.98 0.68 2.28
N MET A 81 -2.54 0.98 3.46
CA MET A 81 -3.86 0.53 3.93
C MET A 81 -4.90 1.63 3.72
N GLY A 82 -5.44 1.70 2.51
CA GLY A 82 -6.41 2.72 2.09
C GLY A 82 -7.76 2.15 1.70
N THR A 83 -8.28 2.58 0.56
CA THR A 83 -9.48 2.00 -0.07
C THR A 83 -9.22 0.55 -0.49
N SER A 84 -8.01 0.28 -0.93
CA SER A 84 -7.44 -1.04 -1.20
C SER A 84 -6.11 -1.13 -0.46
N GLU A 85 -5.47 -2.29 -0.55
CA GLU A 85 -4.08 -2.49 -0.18
C GLU A 85 -3.21 -2.26 -1.40
N ALA A 86 -2.06 -1.60 -1.23
CA ALA A 86 -1.00 -1.56 -2.20
C ALA A 86 0.33 -1.79 -1.48
N ALA A 87 1.24 -2.51 -2.12
CA ALA A 87 2.55 -2.77 -1.55
C ALA A 87 3.66 -2.48 -2.58
N GLY A 88 4.84 -2.18 -2.08
CA GLY A 88 6.06 -2.01 -2.87
C GLY A 88 7.26 -2.36 -2.04
N TYR A 89 8.38 -2.65 -2.70
CA TYR A 89 9.59 -3.08 -2.01
C TYR A 89 10.85 -2.44 -2.61
N VAL A 90 11.67 -1.93 -1.72
CA VAL A 90 13.04 -1.47 -2.02
C VAL A 90 14.02 -2.48 -1.45
N ASP A 91 14.90 -3.00 -2.28
CA ASP A 91 15.80 -4.10 -1.95
C ASP A 91 17.05 -3.67 -1.15
N THR A 92 18.02 -4.58 -1.04
CA THR A 92 19.29 -4.35 -0.34
C THR A 92 20.17 -3.30 -0.98
N ASP A 93 20.01 -3.06 -2.28
CA ASP A 93 20.79 -2.10 -3.06
C ASP A 93 20.10 -0.72 -3.14
N GLY A 94 18.92 -0.59 -2.51
CA GLY A 94 18.14 0.64 -2.50
C GLY A 94 17.34 0.86 -3.78
N THR A 95 17.07 -0.20 -4.54
CA THR A 95 16.36 -0.13 -5.82
C THR A 95 14.98 -0.79 -5.77
N ILE A 96 14.08 -0.35 -6.64
CA ILE A 96 12.81 -1.03 -6.90
C ILE A 96 13.09 -2.28 -7.71
N THR A 97 12.59 -3.44 -7.25
CA THR A 97 12.92 -4.75 -7.83
C THR A 97 12.25 -5.06 -9.17
N GLY A 98 11.20 -4.34 -9.54
CA GLY A 98 10.36 -4.68 -10.69
C GLY A 98 9.48 -5.92 -10.48
N TRP A 99 9.41 -6.46 -9.27
CA TRP A 99 8.43 -7.49 -8.90
C TRP A 99 7.03 -6.87 -8.84
N LEU A 100 5.99 -7.68 -9.01
CA LEU A 100 4.61 -7.18 -8.99
C LEU A 100 4.18 -6.64 -7.62
N ASN A 101 4.72 -7.19 -6.54
CA ASN A 101 4.44 -6.81 -5.15
C ASN A 101 2.94 -6.78 -4.80
N GLU A 102 2.14 -7.63 -5.45
CA GLU A 102 0.68 -7.69 -5.28
C GLU A 102 0.29 -8.44 -3.99
N LEU A 103 0.76 -7.94 -2.83
CA LEU A 103 0.48 -8.52 -1.51
C LEU A 103 -1.01 -8.45 -1.15
N ALA A 104 -1.76 -7.56 -1.79
CA ALA A 104 -3.22 -7.50 -1.70
C ALA A 104 -3.91 -8.85 -1.99
N PHE A 105 -3.29 -9.70 -2.82
CA PHE A 105 -3.79 -11.04 -3.16
C PHE A 105 -3.05 -12.17 -2.44
N ALA A 106 -2.06 -11.85 -1.60
CA ALA A 106 -1.40 -12.86 -0.78
C ALA A 106 -2.37 -13.45 0.26
N PRO A 107 -2.39 -14.79 0.47
CA PRO A 107 -3.26 -15.39 1.49
C PRO A 107 -2.74 -15.06 2.90
N VAL A 108 -3.60 -14.47 3.71
CA VAL A 108 -3.30 -14.10 5.10
C VAL A 108 -4.28 -14.72 6.11
N ASP A 109 -5.40 -15.26 5.64
CA ASP A 109 -6.36 -16.00 6.46
C ASP A 109 -6.81 -17.26 5.72
N LEU A 110 -6.53 -18.42 6.31
CA LEU A 110 -6.83 -19.74 5.75
C LEU A 110 -8.07 -20.40 6.39
N GLN A 111 -8.83 -19.66 7.20
CA GLN A 111 -10.02 -20.19 7.85
C GLN A 111 -11.17 -20.39 6.86
N ASP A 112 -12.08 -21.32 7.19
CA ASP A 112 -13.22 -21.63 6.32
C ASP A 112 -14.20 -20.46 6.14
N ASP A 113 -14.28 -19.55 7.09
CA ASP A 113 -15.11 -18.35 7.08
C ASP A 113 -14.31 -17.06 6.78
N ALA A 114 -13.09 -17.18 6.26
CA ALA A 114 -12.28 -16.05 5.86
C ALA A 114 -12.98 -15.15 4.84
N MET A 115 -12.69 -13.86 4.88
CA MET A 115 -13.30 -12.87 3.99
C MET A 115 -12.96 -13.15 2.53
N VAL A 116 -13.96 -13.00 1.65
CA VAL A 116 -13.78 -13.14 0.19
C VAL A 116 -13.66 -11.76 -0.43
N ASP A 117 -12.70 -11.59 -1.32
CA ASP A 117 -12.61 -10.38 -2.13
C ASP A 117 -13.61 -10.44 -3.29
N GLU A 118 -14.49 -9.45 -3.36
CA GLU A 118 -15.60 -9.42 -4.32
C GLU A 118 -15.11 -9.19 -5.77
N TRP A 119 -13.90 -8.70 -5.94
CA TRP A 119 -13.32 -8.42 -7.25
C TRP A 119 -12.58 -9.63 -7.85
N SER A 120 -11.68 -10.23 -7.07
CA SER A 120 -10.89 -11.38 -7.53
C SER A 120 -11.59 -12.72 -7.29
N GLY A 121 -12.48 -12.80 -6.30
CA GLY A 121 -13.04 -14.04 -5.77
C GLY A 121 -12.11 -14.77 -4.81
N ASP A 122 -10.94 -14.24 -4.51
CA ASP A 122 -9.98 -14.85 -3.60
C ASP A 122 -10.46 -14.78 -2.16
N LYS A 123 -10.22 -15.86 -1.43
CA LYS A 123 -10.60 -16.02 -0.03
C LYS A 123 -9.39 -15.78 0.88
N GLY A 124 -9.57 -14.93 1.89
CA GLY A 124 -8.55 -14.69 2.91
C GLY A 124 -7.34 -13.89 2.43
N CYS A 125 -7.47 -13.10 1.35
CA CYS A 125 -6.36 -12.33 0.80
C CYS A 125 -6.16 -10.99 1.51
N GLY A 126 -4.93 -10.45 1.43
CA GLY A 126 -4.44 -9.27 2.16
C GLY A 126 -5.37 -8.06 2.07
N VAL A 127 -5.91 -7.74 0.90
CA VAL A 127 -6.78 -6.57 0.69
C VAL A 127 -7.99 -6.52 1.64
N LYS A 128 -8.49 -7.67 2.09
CA LYS A 128 -9.62 -7.76 3.03
C LYS A 128 -9.22 -7.52 4.49
N TYR A 129 -7.93 -7.61 4.79
CA TYR A 129 -7.36 -7.50 6.14
C TYR A 129 -6.55 -6.21 6.32
N PHE A 130 -5.94 -5.68 5.24
CA PHE A 130 -5.06 -4.51 5.26
C PHE A 130 -5.60 -3.33 4.45
N SER A 131 -6.93 -3.14 4.49
CA SER A 131 -7.61 -1.99 3.91
C SER A 131 -8.76 -1.51 4.82
N GLN A 132 -9.48 -0.48 4.39
CA GLN A 132 -10.68 -0.01 5.10
C GLN A 132 -11.75 -1.10 5.24
N ASP A 133 -11.76 -2.12 4.37
CA ASP A 133 -12.73 -3.21 4.41
C ASP A 133 -12.63 -4.02 5.71
N SER A 134 -11.43 -4.23 6.24
CA SER A 134 -11.24 -4.92 7.51
C SER A 134 -11.93 -4.17 8.66
N VAL A 135 -11.77 -2.86 8.73
CA VAL A 135 -12.41 -2.02 9.75
C VAL A 135 -13.93 -2.07 9.61
N ILE A 136 -14.44 -1.94 8.38
CA ILE A 136 -15.87 -1.94 8.10
C ILE A 136 -16.51 -3.28 8.43
N LYS A 137 -15.87 -4.40 8.07
CA LYS A 137 -16.40 -5.76 8.30
C LYS A 137 -16.32 -6.19 9.76
N LEU A 138 -15.35 -5.69 10.51
CA LEU A 138 -15.24 -5.94 11.95
C LEU A 138 -16.16 -5.06 12.80
N ALA A 139 -16.58 -3.90 12.32
CA ALA A 139 -17.42 -2.97 13.07
C ALA A 139 -18.73 -3.59 13.63
N PRO A 140 -19.52 -4.38 12.87
CA PRO A 140 -20.71 -5.05 13.42
C PRO A 140 -20.38 -6.06 14.52
N ARG A 141 -19.25 -6.77 14.40
CA ARG A 141 -18.78 -7.71 15.46
C ARG A 141 -18.37 -6.96 16.73
N ALA A 142 -17.87 -5.73 16.60
CA ALA A 142 -17.57 -4.81 17.70
C ALA A 142 -18.81 -4.08 18.25
N GLY A 143 -20.03 -4.40 17.74
CA GLY A 143 -21.28 -3.76 18.11
C GLY A 143 -21.38 -2.30 17.63
N ILE A 144 -20.66 -1.93 16.57
CA ILE A 144 -20.70 -0.61 15.93
C ILE A 144 -21.61 -0.70 14.71
N ALA A 145 -22.76 -0.04 14.76
CA ALA A 145 -23.69 0.03 13.64
C ALA A 145 -23.15 1.02 12.58
N LEU A 146 -23.10 0.58 11.34
CA LEU A 146 -22.74 1.42 10.20
C LEU A 146 -23.96 1.62 9.31
N ASP A 147 -24.25 2.86 8.96
CA ASP A 147 -25.31 3.18 7.99
C ASP A 147 -24.89 2.68 6.61
N GLU A 148 -25.75 1.87 5.97
CA GLU A 148 -25.46 1.29 4.65
C GLU A 148 -25.36 2.34 3.54
N SER A 149 -25.98 3.50 3.72
CA SER A 149 -25.91 4.60 2.75
C SER A 149 -24.57 5.31 2.72
N LEU A 150 -23.72 5.14 3.76
CA LEU A 150 -22.41 5.75 3.83
C LEU A 150 -21.43 5.07 2.87
N SER A 151 -20.58 5.88 2.25
CA SER A 151 -19.42 5.37 1.52
C SER A 151 -18.44 4.63 2.44
N PRO A 152 -17.62 3.70 1.93
CA PRO A 152 -16.62 3.01 2.73
C PRO A 152 -15.70 3.95 3.53
N ALA A 153 -15.32 5.09 2.94
CA ALA A 153 -14.49 6.08 3.61
C ALA A 153 -15.21 6.78 4.78
N GLU A 154 -16.52 6.98 4.68
CA GLU A 154 -17.33 7.53 5.77
C GLU A 154 -17.55 6.50 6.87
N LYS A 155 -17.80 5.23 6.51
CA LYS A 155 -17.88 4.12 7.47
C LYS A 155 -16.60 3.98 8.29
N LEU A 156 -15.43 4.06 7.67
CA LEU A 156 -14.14 4.10 8.36
C LEU A 156 -14.08 5.24 9.38
N LYS A 157 -14.50 6.46 8.99
CA LYS A 157 -14.52 7.62 9.89
C LYS A 157 -15.45 7.43 11.09
N VAL A 158 -16.57 6.72 10.92
CA VAL A 158 -17.47 6.40 12.06
C VAL A 158 -16.72 5.56 13.09
N VAL A 159 -16.01 4.52 12.68
CA VAL A 159 -15.25 3.66 13.59
C VAL A 159 -14.10 4.43 14.26
N GLN A 160 -13.39 5.26 13.49
CA GLN A 160 -12.30 6.10 14.04
C GLN A 160 -12.84 7.08 15.08
N LYS A 161 -14.01 7.67 14.86
CA LYS A 161 -14.66 8.55 15.82
C LYS A 161 -15.08 7.82 17.11
N GLU A 162 -15.68 6.62 16.99
CA GLU A 162 -16.02 5.78 18.14
C GLU A 162 -14.77 5.45 18.99
N MET A 163 -13.64 5.24 18.34
CA MET A 163 -12.37 5.02 19.03
C MET A 163 -11.87 6.29 19.75
N GLU A 164 -11.93 7.46 19.09
CA GLU A 164 -11.59 8.77 19.70
C GLU A 164 -12.47 9.08 20.91
N GLU A 165 -13.74 8.67 20.88
CA GLU A 165 -14.69 8.79 21.99
C GLU A 165 -14.46 7.76 23.12
N GLY A 166 -13.43 6.90 22.98
CA GLY A 166 -13.00 5.97 24.02
C GLY A 166 -13.64 4.59 23.98
N ARG A 167 -14.31 4.22 22.88
CA ARG A 167 -14.94 2.91 22.74
C ARG A 167 -13.92 1.80 22.57
N GLU A 168 -13.78 0.93 23.56
CA GLU A 168 -12.76 -0.12 23.58
C GLU A 168 -12.94 -1.15 22.46
N SER A 169 -14.18 -1.50 22.11
CA SER A 169 -14.43 -2.43 21.01
C SER A 169 -14.02 -1.86 19.62
N ALA A 170 -13.97 -0.54 19.47
CA ALA A 170 -13.39 0.07 18.27
C ALA A 170 -11.86 -0.11 18.23
N ARG A 171 -11.17 -0.01 19.37
CA ARG A 171 -9.74 -0.32 19.50
C ARG A 171 -9.44 -1.78 19.19
N ASP A 172 -10.30 -2.72 19.63
CA ASP A 172 -10.13 -4.15 19.38
C ASP A 172 -10.14 -4.50 17.87
N ILE A 173 -10.84 -3.71 17.05
CA ILE A 173 -10.77 -3.84 15.59
C ILE A 173 -9.34 -3.65 15.11
N TYR A 174 -8.68 -2.56 15.52
CA TYR A 174 -7.31 -2.23 15.10
C TYR A 174 -6.28 -3.19 15.68
N ARG A 175 -6.48 -3.67 16.92
CA ARG A 175 -5.66 -4.76 17.49
C ARG A 175 -5.76 -6.02 16.64
N SER A 176 -6.96 -6.42 16.25
CA SER A 176 -7.16 -7.59 15.39
C SER A 176 -6.42 -7.44 14.06
N ILE A 177 -6.48 -6.27 13.42
CA ILE A 177 -5.72 -5.98 12.19
C ILE A 177 -4.22 -6.09 12.45
N GLY A 178 -3.74 -5.58 13.59
CA GLY A 178 -2.33 -5.67 13.99
C GLY A 178 -1.84 -7.10 14.17
N VAL A 179 -2.66 -7.98 14.75
CA VAL A 179 -2.35 -9.41 14.89
C VAL A 179 -2.19 -10.04 13.50
N TYR A 180 -3.16 -9.85 12.60
CA TYR A 180 -3.03 -10.35 11.22
C TYR A 180 -1.78 -9.80 10.52
N LEU A 181 -1.47 -8.51 10.71
CA LEU A 181 -0.29 -7.89 10.12
C LEU A 181 1.01 -8.53 10.62
N GLY A 182 1.13 -8.78 11.93
CA GLY A 182 2.32 -9.42 12.51
C GLY A 182 2.60 -10.78 11.87
N HIS A 183 1.58 -11.64 11.73
CA HIS A 183 1.70 -12.93 11.04
C HIS A 183 2.01 -12.77 9.55
N ALA A 184 1.36 -11.81 8.87
CA ALA A 184 1.61 -11.56 7.46
C ALA A 184 3.04 -11.06 7.21
N LEU A 185 3.58 -10.19 8.06
CA LEU A 185 4.96 -9.71 7.95
C LEU A 185 5.98 -10.84 8.10
N ALA A 186 5.77 -11.78 9.03
CA ALA A 186 6.60 -12.98 9.16
C ALA A 186 6.52 -13.85 7.88
N TYR A 187 5.32 -14.01 7.31
CA TYR A 187 5.13 -14.72 6.05
C TYR A 187 5.82 -14.01 4.88
N TYR A 188 5.69 -12.70 4.76
CA TYR A 188 6.35 -11.91 3.70
C TYR A 188 7.88 -11.95 3.83
N ALA A 189 8.41 -11.96 5.06
CA ALA A 189 9.84 -12.06 5.31
C ALA A 189 10.49 -13.37 4.81
N MET A 190 9.69 -14.40 4.49
CA MET A 190 10.19 -15.61 3.82
C MET A 190 10.61 -15.35 2.36
N TYR A 191 10.12 -14.28 1.75
CA TYR A 191 10.35 -13.94 0.33
C TYR A 191 11.12 -12.64 0.15
N TYR A 192 10.95 -11.69 1.08
CA TYR A 192 11.58 -10.37 1.05
C TYR A 192 12.60 -10.25 2.17
N SER A 193 13.74 -9.64 1.88
CA SER A 193 14.71 -9.27 2.92
C SER A 193 14.27 -7.97 3.60
N ILE A 194 13.32 -8.04 4.53
CA ILE A 194 12.72 -6.88 5.16
C ILE A 194 13.53 -6.46 6.39
N ALA A 195 13.94 -5.19 6.46
CA ALA A 195 14.46 -4.57 7.68
C ALA A 195 13.48 -3.53 8.23
N HIS A 196 12.81 -2.81 7.33
CA HIS A 196 11.90 -1.74 7.68
C HIS A 196 10.56 -1.93 6.96
N VAL A 197 9.46 -1.67 7.66
CA VAL A 197 8.10 -1.67 7.10
C VAL A 197 7.51 -0.29 7.27
N LEU A 198 7.16 0.36 6.17
CA LEU A 198 6.44 1.64 6.19
C LEU A 198 4.94 1.39 6.00
N LEU A 199 4.15 1.68 7.04
CA LEU A 199 2.71 1.49 7.06
C LEU A 199 2.01 2.83 6.88
N LEU A 200 1.20 2.96 5.84
CA LEU A 200 0.54 4.22 5.51
C LEU A 200 -0.92 4.01 5.09
N GLY A 201 -1.61 5.09 4.80
CA GLY A 201 -3.02 5.06 4.42
C GLY A 201 -3.97 5.47 5.54
N ARG A 202 -5.26 5.61 5.19
CA ARG A 202 -6.26 6.15 6.12
C ARG A 202 -6.56 5.25 7.31
N VAL A 203 -6.39 3.95 7.17
CA VAL A 203 -6.53 2.98 8.27
C VAL A 203 -5.46 3.24 9.33
N MET A 204 -4.25 3.60 8.91
CA MET A 204 -3.11 3.86 9.78
C MET A 204 -3.08 5.27 10.38
N SER A 205 -4.17 6.04 10.30
CA SER A 205 -4.24 7.40 10.83
C SER A 205 -4.60 7.42 12.30
N GLY A 206 -3.91 8.27 13.09
CA GLY A 206 -4.18 8.48 14.52
C GLY A 206 -3.93 7.23 15.37
N GLU A 207 -4.66 7.11 16.49
CA GLU A 207 -4.53 6.01 17.47
C GLU A 207 -4.61 4.62 16.83
N GLY A 208 -5.40 4.46 15.75
CA GLY A 208 -5.54 3.18 15.05
C GLY A 208 -4.21 2.65 14.49
N GLY A 209 -3.41 3.52 13.90
CA GLY A 209 -2.09 3.15 13.39
C GLY A 209 -1.15 2.70 14.50
N ASP A 210 -1.16 3.40 15.64
CA ASP A 210 -0.34 3.05 16.80
C ASP A 210 -0.72 1.68 17.35
N LEU A 211 -2.04 1.38 17.45
CA LEU A 211 -2.53 0.08 17.90
C LEU A 211 -2.14 -1.06 16.95
N VAL A 212 -2.28 -0.86 15.64
CA VAL A 212 -1.89 -1.85 14.65
C VAL A 212 -0.39 -2.17 14.76
N ILE A 213 0.47 -1.14 14.87
CA ILE A 213 1.92 -1.34 15.04
C ILE A 213 2.23 -2.06 16.35
N ALA A 214 1.61 -1.65 17.46
CA ALA A 214 1.88 -2.24 18.76
C ALA A 214 1.56 -3.75 18.77
N GLU A 215 0.40 -4.15 18.21
CA GLU A 215 0.02 -5.56 18.14
C GLU A 215 0.85 -6.36 17.13
N ALA A 216 1.15 -5.80 15.95
CA ALA A 216 2.03 -6.45 14.99
C ALA A 216 3.44 -6.69 15.59
N ARG A 217 3.97 -5.71 16.32
CA ARG A 217 5.23 -5.82 17.05
C ARG A 217 5.16 -6.94 18.09
N ARG A 218 4.08 -6.97 18.91
CA ARG A 218 3.88 -8.02 19.92
C ARG A 218 3.91 -9.41 19.29
N VAL A 219 3.20 -9.62 18.17
CA VAL A 219 3.19 -10.91 17.46
C VAL A 219 4.59 -11.28 16.94
N LEU A 220 5.33 -10.34 16.35
CA LEU A 220 6.70 -10.59 15.89
C LEU A 220 7.62 -10.97 17.06
N ASP A 221 7.56 -10.25 18.17
CA ASP A 221 8.43 -10.47 19.33
C ASP A 221 8.13 -11.81 20.03
N GLU A 222 6.84 -12.18 20.15
CA GLU A 222 6.42 -13.37 20.89
C GLU A 222 6.47 -14.66 20.05
N GLU A 223 6.10 -14.57 18.75
CA GLU A 223 5.90 -15.76 17.91
C GLU A 223 6.97 -15.94 16.82
N TYR A 224 7.66 -14.85 16.43
CA TYR A 224 8.66 -14.85 15.35
C TYR A 224 9.95 -14.11 15.76
N PRO A 225 10.66 -14.56 16.81
CA PRO A 225 11.82 -13.85 17.34
C PRO A 225 12.94 -13.64 16.32
N GLU A 226 13.02 -14.44 15.25
CA GLU A 226 13.94 -14.25 14.12
C GLU A 226 13.67 -12.99 13.32
N TYR A 227 12.44 -12.44 13.40
CA TYR A 227 12.03 -11.20 12.75
C TYR A 227 11.81 -10.03 13.73
N ALA A 228 12.13 -10.20 15.00
CA ALA A 228 11.96 -9.15 16.02
C ALA A 228 12.81 -7.89 15.75
N ALA A 229 13.87 -8.00 14.95
CA ALA A 229 14.68 -6.85 14.52
C ALA A 229 14.04 -6.00 13.41
N MET A 230 12.93 -6.44 12.81
CA MET A 230 12.20 -5.68 11.79
C MET A 230 11.59 -4.43 12.42
N GLU A 231 11.81 -3.26 11.85
CA GLU A 231 11.28 -2.00 12.35
C GLU A 231 9.99 -1.58 11.63
N LEU A 232 8.96 -1.21 12.39
CA LEU A 232 7.68 -0.77 11.86
C LEU A 232 7.53 0.75 12.01
N HIS A 233 7.19 1.45 10.93
CA HIS A 233 7.15 2.91 10.85
C HIS A 233 5.81 3.42 10.35
N LEU A 234 5.37 4.56 10.90
CA LEU A 234 4.36 5.42 10.30
C LEU A 234 5.04 6.57 9.55
N PRO A 235 4.49 7.02 8.41
CA PRO A 235 5.07 8.12 7.66
C PRO A 235 4.98 9.43 8.45
N ASP A 236 6.02 10.24 8.37
CA ASP A 236 5.97 11.61 8.83
C ASP A 236 5.07 12.48 7.91
N GLU A 237 4.85 13.73 8.31
CA GLU A 237 4.00 14.66 7.55
C GLU A 237 4.58 15.00 6.17
N LYS A 238 5.90 15.01 6.04
CA LYS A 238 6.60 15.31 4.79
C LYS A 238 6.42 14.17 3.77
N ILE A 239 6.58 12.90 4.20
CA ILE A 239 6.32 11.73 3.35
C ILE A 239 4.87 11.75 2.87
N ARG A 240 3.92 12.02 3.76
CA ARG A 240 2.49 12.07 3.42
C ARG A 240 2.15 13.09 2.34
N ARG A 241 2.85 14.23 2.29
CA ARG A 241 2.53 15.34 1.38
C ARG A 241 3.22 15.26 0.03
N VAL A 242 4.50 14.93 0.00
CA VAL A 242 5.32 15.06 -1.21
C VAL A 242 6.21 13.86 -1.50
N GLY A 243 6.25 12.86 -0.62
CA GLY A 243 7.18 11.74 -0.72
C GLY A 243 7.09 11.02 -2.06
N GLN A 244 5.90 10.64 -2.51
CA GLN A 244 5.72 9.97 -3.80
C GLN A 244 6.19 10.83 -5.00
N SER A 245 5.93 12.14 -4.97
CA SER A 245 6.35 13.01 -6.07
C SER A 245 7.87 13.15 -6.14
N VAL A 246 8.54 13.22 -4.97
CA VAL A 246 10.01 13.29 -4.90
C VAL A 246 10.63 11.95 -5.33
N ALA A 247 10.09 10.83 -4.84
CA ALA A 247 10.55 9.49 -5.20
C ALA A 247 10.33 9.21 -6.69
N ALA A 248 9.15 9.55 -7.25
CA ALA A 248 8.92 9.44 -8.70
C ALA A 248 9.94 10.25 -9.50
N ALA A 249 10.20 11.49 -9.10
CA ALA A 249 11.18 12.35 -9.78
C ALA A 249 12.62 11.82 -9.73
N SER A 250 12.94 10.92 -8.79
CA SER A 250 14.28 10.30 -8.69
C SER A 250 14.44 9.04 -9.56
N LEU A 251 13.37 8.51 -10.15
CA LEU A 251 13.41 7.27 -10.95
C LEU A 251 14.21 7.39 -12.25
N PRO A 252 14.03 8.47 -13.06
CA PRO A 252 14.74 8.57 -14.33
C PRO A 252 16.24 8.77 -14.13
N GLN A 253 17.06 8.03 -14.90
CA GLN A 253 18.48 8.29 -14.97
C GLN A 253 18.74 9.43 -15.95
N ILE A 254 19.51 10.42 -15.50
CA ILE A 254 19.94 11.56 -16.31
C ILE A 254 21.46 11.42 -16.49
N ASP A 255 21.91 11.30 -17.75
CA ASP A 255 23.34 11.25 -18.11
C ASP A 255 24.02 12.61 -17.93
#